data_5deb4b1ba5d7fd2566f83836755d36cc
#
_entry.id   5deb4b1ba5d7fd2566f83836755d36cc
#
_cell.length_a   1.000
_cell.length_b   1.000
_cell.length_c   1.000
_cell.angle_alpha   90.00
_cell.angle_beta   90.00
_cell.angle_gamma   90.00
#
_symmetry.space_group_name_H-M   'P 1'
#
loop_
_entity.id
_entity.type
_entity.pdbx_description
1 polymer ?
#
loop_
_entity_poly.entity_id
_entity_poly.type
_entity_poly.pdbx_seq_one_letter_code
_entity_poly.pdbx_strand_id
1 'polypeptide(L)'
;YFSPGSQWAVQGIARKLYNEGLVYRYSEEPYDNVSAAKRHVERDYHFDYLTEPAFRLESWWSGSEMLLLNYTVMLGPLVQSYRESGNQERAGWLYRILKASVENGRFSAAKKKEYLDYLEKWR
;
A
#
# COMPACT_ATOMS: atom_id res chain seq x y z
N TYR A 1 6.21 -16.04 0.44
CA TYR A 1 5.89 -14.62 0.30
C TYR A 1 7.14 -13.78 0.11
N PHE A 2 7.03 -12.72 -0.66
CA PHE A 2 8.12 -11.81 -0.96
C PHE A 2 7.72 -10.37 -0.63
N SER A 3 8.65 -9.61 -0.05
CA SER A 3 8.45 -8.19 0.16
C SER A 3 8.56 -7.42 -1.17
N PRO A 4 7.98 -6.22 -1.26
CA PRO A 4 8.09 -5.40 -2.47
C PRO A 4 9.54 -5.15 -2.89
N GLY A 5 10.45 -4.94 -1.93
CA GLY A 5 11.87 -4.71 -2.21
C GLY A 5 12.64 -5.92 -2.71
N SER A 6 12.05 -7.12 -2.68
CA SER A 6 12.72 -8.36 -3.12
C SER A 6 12.47 -8.68 -4.60
N GLN A 7 11.65 -7.92 -5.31
CA GLN A 7 11.25 -8.23 -6.69
C GLN A 7 12.44 -8.40 -7.64
N TRP A 8 13.48 -7.58 -7.50
CA TRP A 8 14.66 -7.66 -8.33
C TRP A 8 15.43 -8.98 -8.16
N ALA A 9 15.38 -9.58 -6.98
CA ALA A 9 16.05 -10.85 -6.68
C ALA A 9 15.31 -12.07 -7.25
N VAL A 10 14.05 -11.91 -7.66
CA VAL A 10 13.17 -13.00 -8.10
C VAL A 10 12.58 -12.74 -9.49
N GLN A 11 13.28 -12.01 -10.34
CA GLN A 11 12.82 -11.65 -11.68
C GLN A 11 12.41 -12.86 -12.53
N GLY A 12 13.08 -14.01 -12.37
CA GLY A 12 12.77 -15.23 -13.11
C GLY A 12 11.38 -15.80 -12.84
N ILE A 13 10.76 -15.42 -11.72
CA ILE A 13 9.42 -15.86 -11.31
C ILE A 13 8.42 -14.70 -11.20
N ALA A 14 8.77 -13.51 -11.69
CA ALA A 14 7.96 -12.29 -11.53
C ALA A 14 6.52 -12.46 -12.05
N ARG A 15 6.31 -13.25 -13.12
CA ARG A 15 4.98 -13.51 -13.69
C ARG A 15 4.08 -14.36 -12.78
N LYS A 16 4.68 -15.05 -11.79
CA LYS A 16 3.99 -15.90 -10.82
C LYS A 16 3.89 -15.24 -9.44
N LEU A 17 4.23 -13.95 -9.34
CA LEU A 17 4.09 -13.16 -8.13
C LEU A 17 2.80 -12.37 -8.18
N TYR A 18 1.97 -12.56 -7.18
CA TYR A 18 0.68 -11.89 -7.05
C TYR A 18 0.68 -10.98 -5.85
N ASN A 19 0.24 -9.73 -6.05
CA ASN A 19 0.06 -8.79 -4.95
C ASN A 19 -1.04 -9.27 -4.01
N GLU A 20 -0.69 -9.49 -2.76
CA GLU A 20 -1.61 -9.92 -1.71
C GLU A 20 -1.65 -8.91 -0.55
N GLY A 21 -1.57 -7.64 -0.85
CA GLY A 21 -1.56 -6.53 0.11
C GLY A 21 -0.18 -5.89 0.20
N LEU A 22 0.53 -6.07 1.29
CA LEU A 22 1.88 -5.53 1.47
C LEU A 22 2.99 -6.53 1.11
N VAL A 23 2.63 -7.67 0.54
CA VAL A 23 3.55 -8.71 0.11
C VAL A 23 3.14 -9.26 -1.25
N TYR A 24 4.07 -9.90 -1.92
CA TYR A 24 3.80 -10.72 -3.10
C TYR A 24 3.82 -12.20 -2.73
N ARG A 25 2.81 -12.92 -3.18
CA ARG A 25 2.79 -14.38 -3.07
C ARG A 25 3.17 -15.03 -4.39
N TYR A 26 4.06 -16.01 -4.32
CA TYR A 26 4.33 -16.90 -5.44
C TYR A 26 3.20 -17.91 -5.57
N SER A 27 2.69 -18.10 -6.79
CA SER A 27 1.73 -19.15 -7.10
C SER A 27 1.96 -19.67 -8.52
N GLU A 28 2.00 -20.98 -8.68
CA GLU A 28 2.10 -21.61 -9.99
C GLU A 28 0.85 -21.33 -10.84
N GLU A 29 -0.31 -21.33 -10.20
CA GLU A 29 -1.59 -21.08 -10.85
C GLU A 29 -2.16 -19.71 -10.45
N PRO A 30 -2.83 -19.01 -11.36
CA PRO A 30 -3.58 -17.82 -11.01
C PRO A 30 -4.64 -18.12 -9.96
N TYR A 31 -4.86 -17.17 -9.05
CA TYR A 31 -5.88 -17.25 -8.01
C TYR A 31 -6.45 -15.87 -7.72
N ASP A 32 -7.52 -15.78 -6.94
CA ASP A 32 -8.12 -14.50 -6.56
C ASP A 32 -7.29 -13.80 -5.48
N ASN A 33 -6.16 -13.22 -5.90
CA ASN A 33 -5.26 -12.49 -5.02
C ASN A 33 -5.87 -11.19 -4.51
N VAL A 34 -6.81 -10.60 -5.23
CA VAL A 34 -7.49 -9.36 -4.81
C VAL A 34 -8.32 -9.59 -3.57
N SER A 35 -9.12 -10.67 -3.54
CA SER A 35 -9.89 -11.03 -2.35
C SER A 35 -8.99 -11.36 -1.16
N ALA A 36 -7.86 -12.03 -1.40
CA ALA A 36 -6.86 -12.29 -0.36
C ALA A 36 -6.26 -10.99 0.19
N ALA A 37 -5.90 -10.05 -0.68
CA ALA A 37 -5.40 -8.73 -0.28
C ALA A 37 -6.43 -7.95 0.55
N LYS A 38 -7.69 -7.97 0.15
CA LYS A 38 -8.78 -7.33 0.90
C LYS A 38 -8.93 -7.92 2.31
N ARG A 39 -8.84 -9.25 2.44
CA ARG A 39 -8.88 -9.89 3.76
C ARG A 39 -7.74 -9.44 4.65
N HIS A 40 -6.52 -9.38 4.13
CA HIS A 40 -5.36 -8.89 4.91
C HIS A 40 -5.55 -7.44 5.37
N VAL A 41 -6.00 -6.57 4.48
CA VAL A 41 -6.24 -5.17 4.79
C VAL A 41 -7.35 -4.99 5.84
N GLU A 42 -8.40 -5.80 5.77
CA GLU A 42 -9.55 -5.68 6.66
C GLU A 42 -9.35 -6.35 8.03
N ARG A 43 -8.55 -7.40 8.12
CA ARG A 43 -8.44 -8.25 9.30
C ARG A 43 -7.06 -8.30 9.92
N ASP A 44 -6.00 -8.34 9.09
CA ASP A 44 -4.66 -8.66 9.56
C ASP A 44 -3.79 -7.44 9.77
N TYR A 45 -4.01 -6.37 8.99
CA TYR A 45 -3.23 -5.14 9.09
C TYR A 45 -3.91 -4.13 10.03
N HIS A 46 -3.10 -3.45 10.82
CA HIS A 46 -3.53 -2.43 11.77
C HIS A 46 -3.00 -1.08 11.31
N PHE A 47 -3.86 -0.27 10.70
CA PHE A 47 -3.48 1.03 10.12
C PHE A 47 -3.93 2.24 10.95
N ASP A 48 -4.71 2.03 12.01
CA ASP A 48 -5.35 3.13 12.76
C ASP A 48 -4.34 4.14 13.29
N TYR A 49 -3.16 3.67 13.71
CA TYR A 49 -2.09 4.55 14.20
C TYR A 49 -1.61 5.57 13.16
N LEU A 50 -1.75 5.29 11.87
CA LEU A 50 -1.34 6.20 10.79
C LEU A 50 -2.25 7.43 10.70
N THR A 51 -3.48 7.33 11.19
CA THR A 51 -4.46 8.42 11.19
C THR A 51 -4.43 9.26 12.47
N GLU A 52 -3.69 8.83 13.50
CA GLU A 52 -3.58 9.54 14.76
C GLU A 52 -2.81 10.86 14.59
N PRO A 53 -3.36 12.00 15.05
CA PRO A 53 -2.69 13.30 14.90
C PRO A 53 -1.33 13.37 15.61
N ALA A 54 -1.16 12.60 16.68
CA ALA A 54 0.10 12.54 17.44
C ALA A 54 1.16 11.65 16.76
N PHE A 55 0.74 10.81 15.82
CA PHE A 55 1.67 9.94 15.13
C PHE A 55 2.58 10.76 14.20
N ARG A 56 3.86 10.58 14.36
CA ARG A 56 4.88 11.17 13.48
C ARG A 56 5.87 10.09 13.11
N LEU A 57 5.98 9.80 11.84
CA LEU A 57 7.06 8.95 11.35
C LEU A 57 8.33 9.77 11.25
N GLU A 58 9.29 9.46 12.10
CA GLU A 58 10.60 10.09 12.04
C GLU A 58 11.50 9.30 11.09
N SER A 59 11.78 9.90 9.96
CA SER A 59 12.71 9.35 8.99
C SER A 59 14.13 9.83 9.31
N TRP A 60 14.76 9.22 10.30
CA TRP A 60 16.20 9.33 10.52
C TRP A 60 16.99 8.34 9.65
N TRP A 61 16.27 7.50 8.93
CA TRP A 61 16.80 6.45 8.06
C TRP A 61 15.98 6.39 6.77
N SER A 62 16.66 6.40 5.62
CA SER A 62 16.00 6.39 4.29
C SER A 62 15.06 5.20 4.04
N GLY A 63 15.27 4.10 4.76
CA GLY A 63 14.39 2.92 4.66
C GLY A 63 12.95 3.17 5.09
N SER A 64 12.69 4.11 6.01
CA SER A 64 11.33 4.40 6.46
C SER A 64 10.48 5.08 5.38
N GLU A 65 11.07 5.91 4.53
CA GLU A 65 10.38 6.47 3.35
C GLU A 65 9.95 5.36 2.39
N MET A 66 10.83 4.39 2.14
CA MET A 66 10.53 3.26 1.27
C MET A 66 9.39 2.40 1.80
N LEU A 67 9.32 2.20 3.11
CA LEU A 67 8.21 1.43 3.72
C LEU A 67 6.87 2.13 3.52
N LEU A 68 6.81 3.44 3.69
CA LEU A 68 5.59 4.20 3.44
C LEU A 68 5.22 4.25 1.97
N LEU A 69 6.22 4.39 1.09
CA LEU A 69 5.98 4.32 -0.35
C LEU A 69 5.36 2.97 -0.74
N ASN A 70 5.82 1.88 -0.13
CA ASN A 70 5.23 0.57 -0.38
C ASN A 70 3.73 0.52 -0.06
N TYR A 71 3.27 1.21 0.99
CA TYR A 71 1.83 1.27 1.28
C TYR A 71 1.06 1.91 0.12
N THR A 72 1.53 3.02 -0.42
CA THR A 72 0.84 3.71 -1.52
C THR A 72 0.87 2.89 -2.80
N VAL A 73 2.02 2.31 -3.14
CA VAL A 73 2.20 1.53 -4.36
C VAL A 73 1.43 0.20 -4.33
N MET A 74 1.48 -0.49 -3.19
CA MET A 74 0.88 -1.81 -3.05
C MET A 74 -0.63 -1.76 -2.81
N LEU A 75 -1.10 -0.79 -2.04
CA LEU A 75 -2.50 -0.70 -1.62
C LEU A 75 -3.33 0.27 -2.47
N GLY A 76 -2.70 1.17 -3.22
CA GLY A 76 -3.41 2.08 -4.12
C GLY A 76 -4.37 1.35 -5.08
N PRO A 77 -3.90 0.33 -5.82
CA PRO A 77 -4.78 -0.44 -6.70
C PRO A 77 -5.97 -1.10 -6.00
N LEU A 78 -5.83 -1.39 -4.71
CA LEU A 78 -6.92 -1.98 -3.92
C LEU A 78 -8.05 -0.98 -3.66
N VAL A 79 -7.74 0.30 -3.55
CA VAL A 79 -8.75 1.38 -3.50
C VAL A 79 -9.63 1.32 -4.75
N GLN A 80 -9.01 1.20 -5.91
CA GLN A 80 -9.72 1.05 -7.18
C GLN A 80 -10.60 -0.19 -7.19
N SER A 81 -10.06 -1.33 -6.74
CA SER A 81 -10.81 -2.58 -6.69
C SER A 81 -12.04 -2.50 -5.79
N TYR A 82 -11.95 -1.81 -4.65
CA TYR A 82 -13.11 -1.56 -3.79
C TYR A 82 -14.17 -0.72 -4.50
N ARG A 83 -13.78 0.30 -5.25
CA ARG A 83 -14.72 1.11 -6.03
C ARG A 83 -15.41 0.31 -7.11
N GLU A 84 -14.66 -0.48 -7.85
CA GLU A 84 -15.19 -1.33 -8.91
C GLU A 84 -16.17 -2.37 -8.40
N SER A 85 -15.98 -2.84 -7.18
CA SER A 85 -16.93 -3.76 -6.51
C SER A 85 -18.09 -3.05 -5.81
N GLY A 86 -18.20 -1.72 -5.93
CA GLY A 86 -19.28 -0.92 -5.33
C GLY A 86 -19.09 -0.58 -3.86
N ASN A 87 -17.94 -0.91 -3.26
CA ASN A 87 -17.68 -0.62 -1.86
C ASN A 87 -16.97 0.72 -1.67
N GLN A 88 -17.73 1.80 -1.83
CA GLN A 88 -17.22 3.17 -1.72
C GLN A 88 -16.73 3.51 -0.31
N GLU A 89 -17.35 2.95 0.71
CA GLU A 89 -16.95 3.16 2.10
C GLU A 89 -15.53 2.65 2.36
N ARG A 90 -15.25 1.41 1.97
CA ARG A 90 -13.92 0.81 2.10
C ARG A 90 -12.88 1.51 1.23
N ALA A 91 -13.25 1.87 0.02
CA ALA A 91 -12.36 2.64 -0.86
C ALA A 91 -11.94 3.96 -0.21
N GLY A 92 -12.90 4.71 0.32
CA GLY A 92 -12.63 5.98 1.01
C GLY A 92 -11.83 5.80 2.30
N TRP A 93 -12.13 4.75 3.07
CA TRP A 93 -11.38 4.41 4.27
C TRP A 93 -9.90 4.13 3.95
N LEU A 94 -9.63 3.26 2.99
CA LEU A 94 -8.25 2.91 2.63
C LEU A 94 -7.50 4.11 2.02
N TYR A 95 -8.17 4.90 1.18
CA TYR A 95 -7.57 6.11 0.63
C TYR A 95 -7.15 7.09 1.73
N ARG A 96 -7.98 7.31 2.74
CA ARG A 96 -7.67 8.20 3.88
C ARG A 96 -6.45 7.70 4.65
N ILE A 97 -6.31 6.40 4.85
CA ILE A 97 -5.16 5.80 5.52
C ILE A 97 -3.88 6.06 4.72
N LEU A 98 -3.91 5.81 3.41
CA LEU A 98 -2.75 6.05 2.55
C LEU A 98 -2.35 7.53 2.53
N LYS A 99 -3.33 8.42 2.46
CA LYS A 99 -3.10 9.87 2.51
C LYS A 99 -2.49 10.28 3.86
N ALA A 100 -3.02 9.80 4.96
CA ALA A 100 -2.49 10.08 6.30
C ALA A 100 -1.04 9.59 6.45
N SER A 101 -0.70 8.44 5.90
CA SER A 101 0.67 7.91 5.95
C SER A 101 1.67 8.85 5.27
N VAL A 102 1.29 9.48 4.17
CA VAL A 102 2.14 10.46 3.48
C VAL A 102 2.20 11.76 4.26
N GLU A 103 1.07 12.27 4.74
CA GLU A 103 0.99 13.54 5.47
C GLU A 103 1.74 13.50 6.80
N ASN A 104 1.70 12.37 7.50
CA ASN A 104 2.37 12.18 8.79
C ASN A 104 3.87 11.83 8.64
N GLY A 105 4.31 11.47 7.45
CA GLY A 105 5.72 11.19 7.18
C GLY A 105 6.56 12.48 7.16
N ARG A 106 7.81 12.38 7.59
CA ARG A 106 8.78 13.49 7.50
C ARG A 106 9.47 13.48 6.14
N PHE A 107 8.70 13.71 5.10
CA PHE A 107 9.22 13.88 3.75
C PHE A 107 9.50 15.36 3.48
N SER A 108 10.38 15.64 2.51
CA SER A 108 10.49 16.98 1.94
C SER A 108 9.14 17.39 1.32
N ALA A 109 8.90 18.70 1.18
CA ALA A 109 7.68 19.19 0.54
C ALA A 109 7.51 18.65 -0.89
N ALA A 110 8.61 18.53 -1.65
CA ALA A 110 8.61 17.98 -3.00
C ALA A 110 8.19 16.50 -3.00
N LYS A 111 8.70 15.69 -2.06
CA LYS A 111 8.34 14.28 -1.94
C LYS A 111 6.90 14.08 -1.49
N LYS A 112 6.42 14.87 -0.53
CA LYS A 112 5.00 14.82 -0.14
C LYS A 112 4.09 15.12 -1.31
N LYS A 113 4.41 16.15 -2.08
CA LYS A 113 3.64 16.50 -3.28
C LYS A 113 3.63 15.34 -4.28
N GLU A 114 4.78 14.76 -4.57
CA GLU A 114 4.89 13.62 -5.49
C GLU A 114 4.00 12.45 -5.06
N TYR A 115 4.04 12.08 -3.78
CA TYR A 115 3.25 10.96 -3.26
C TYR A 115 1.75 11.27 -3.21
N LEU A 116 1.37 12.49 -2.86
CA LEU A 116 -0.02 12.91 -2.88
C LEU A 116 -0.57 12.96 -4.30
N ASP A 117 0.20 13.45 -5.26
CA ASP A 117 -0.17 13.45 -6.68
C ASP A 117 -0.35 12.01 -7.20
N TYR A 118 0.50 11.09 -6.75
CA TYR A 118 0.35 9.66 -7.08
C TYR A 118 -0.97 9.09 -6.53
N LEU A 119 -1.31 9.43 -5.27
CA LEU A 119 -2.54 8.96 -4.64
C LEU A 119 -3.80 9.50 -5.32
N GLU A 120 -3.75 10.67 -5.94
CA GLU A 120 -4.90 11.24 -6.67
C GLU A 120 -5.41 10.31 -7.77
N LYS A 121 -4.59 9.44 -8.32
CA LYS A 121 -5.01 8.41 -9.27
C LYS A 121 -6.07 7.47 -8.71
N TRP A 122 -6.06 7.28 -7.41
CA TRP A 122 -6.90 6.32 -6.70
C TRP A 122 -8.05 6.97 -5.93
N ARG A 123 -8.12 8.28 -6.00
CA ARG A 123 -9.13 9.07 -5.30
C ARG A 123 -10.58 8.79 -5.74
#